data_77b2b221f4e5ec7a16e0b539ac55d044
#
_entry.id   77b2b221f4e5ec7a16e0b539ac55d044
#
_cell.length_a   1.000
_cell.length_b   1.000
_cell.length_c   1.000
_cell.angle_alpha   90.00
_cell.angle_beta   90.00
_cell.angle_gamma   90.00
#
_symmetry.space_group_name_H-M   'P 1'
#
loop_
_entity.id
_entity.type
_entity.pdbx_description
1 polymer ?
#
loop_
_entity_poly.entity_id
_entity_poly.type
_entity_poly.pdbx_seq_one_letter_code
_entity_poly.pdbx_strand_id
1 'polypeptide(L)'
;TVASTLNVGNTPDIVIDSQNTIHIVSQYVNNKRIYLHSGTLGSWTEQTGLSGGSAHWPTVDVDSNDAVHISYHLGNTQKDVMYMTNASGSWSSATMIAGYGGWGSDMTIDANDDIFIPNIAPGFSDLQLTTVKGSGQGLTALPIYDISPMLPDGLSMNWRNGTISGTPTQALANTTFTVTVTALGTITQGTFTLHIT
;
A
#
# COMPACT_ATOMS: atom_id res chain seq x y z
N THR A 1 -20.19 22.55 -4.57
CA THR A 1 -19.38 22.12 -3.41
C THR A 1 -19.63 20.65 -3.19
N VAL A 2 -18.57 19.82 -3.12
CA VAL A 2 -18.65 18.38 -2.85
C VAL A 2 -18.87 18.13 -1.36
N ALA A 3 -18.12 18.83 -0.52
CA ALA A 3 -18.23 18.75 0.93
C ALA A 3 -18.43 20.15 1.53
N SER A 4 -19.27 20.25 2.55
CA SER A 4 -19.47 21.48 3.33
C SER A 4 -18.78 21.42 4.70
N THR A 5 -18.28 20.27 5.09
CA THR A 5 -17.53 20.10 6.33
C THR A 5 -16.16 20.79 6.23
N LEU A 6 -15.87 21.65 7.19
CA LEU A 6 -14.57 22.35 7.23
C LEU A 6 -13.42 21.36 7.43
N ASN A 7 -12.28 21.65 6.78
CA ASN A 7 -11.04 20.88 6.87
C ASN A 7 -11.08 19.47 6.25
N VAL A 8 -12.10 19.13 5.47
CA VAL A 8 -12.11 17.98 4.57
C VAL A 8 -11.51 18.40 3.24
N GLY A 9 -10.83 17.48 2.56
CA GLY A 9 -10.29 17.72 1.21
C GLY A 9 -8.77 17.93 1.15
N ASN A 10 -8.03 17.60 2.20
CA ASN A 10 -6.59 17.55 2.10
C ASN A 10 -6.16 16.32 1.31
N THR A 11 -5.15 16.47 0.43
CA THR A 11 -4.63 15.40 -0.44
C THR A 11 -5.75 14.59 -1.14
N PRO A 12 -6.61 15.22 -1.95
CA PRO A 12 -7.70 14.53 -2.60
C PRO A 12 -7.20 13.68 -3.77
N ASP A 13 -7.90 12.57 -4.01
CA ASP A 13 -7.78 11.77 -5.22
C ASP A 13 -9.17 11.42 -5.73
N ILE A 14 -9.31 11.06 -7.03
CA ILE A 14 -10.59 10.94 -7.72
C ILE A 14 -10.58 9.81 -8.75
N VAL A 15 -11.69 9.08 -8.80
CA VAL A 15 -11.99 8.11 -9.85
C VAL A 15 -13.46 8.20 -10.27
N ILE A 16 -13.78 7.71 -11.46
CA ILE A 16 -15.15 7.61 -11.98
C ILE A 16 -15.43 6.15 -12.32
N ASP A 17 -16.52 5.60 -11.78
CA ASP A 17 -16.93 4.23 -12.03
C ASP A 17 -17.68 4.07 -13.38
N SER A 18 -18.03 2.84 -13.76
CA SER A 18 -18.72 2.53 -15.01
C SER A 18 -20.14 3.12 -15.08
N GLN A 19 -20.73 3.49 -13.95
CA GLN A 19 -22.04 4.11 -13.83
C GLN A 19 -21.97 5.65 -13.86
N ASN A 20 -20.80 6.23 -14.11
CA ASN A 20 -20.49 7.64 -14.02
C ASN A 20 -20.67 8.24 -12.61
N THR A 21 -20.56 7.42 -11.56
CA THR A 21 -20.45 7.93 -10.19
C THR A 21 -19.02 8.40 -9.97
N ILE A 22 -18.88 9.57 -9.44
CA ILE A 22 -17.58 10.16 -9.08
C ILE A 22 -17.30 9.78 -7.63
N HIS A 23 -16.13 9.21 -7.39
CA HIS A 23 -15.63 8.90 -6.05
C HIS A 23 -14.42 9.79 -5.75
N ILE A 24 -14.49 10.54 -4.66
CA ILE A 24 -13.40 11.42 -4.22
C ILE A 24 -13.02 11.01 -2.81
N VAL A 25 -11.79 10.56 -2.65
CA VAL A 25 -11.21 10.31 -1.34
C VAL A 25 -10.42 11.52 -0.87
N SER A 26 -10.41 11.78 0.43
CA SER A 26 -9.62 12.86 1.01
C SER A 26 -9.30 12.62 2.48
N GLN A 27 -8.32 13.36 2.99
CA GLN A 27 -7.99 13.35 4.41
C GLN A 27 -8.71 14.48 5.14
N TYR A 28 -9.31 14.17 6.28
CA TYR A 28 -9.76 15.18 7.24
C TYR A 28 -8.59 15.61 8.13
N VAL A 29 -8.24 16.90 8.06
CA VAL A 29 -7.01 17.43 8.67
C VAL A 29 -6.97 17.27 10.19
N ASN A 30 -8.10 17.45 10.87
CA ASN A 30 -8.12 17.52 12.34
C ASN A 30 -7.89 16.15 13.00
N ASN A 31 -8.49 15.06 12.47
CA ASN A 31 -8.36 13.72 13.04
C ASN A 31 -7.56 12.76 12.16
N LYS A 32 -7.10 13.24 10.99
CA LYS A 32 -6.32 12.46 10.01
C LYS A 32 -6.99 11.13 9.66
N ARG A 33 -8.26 11.17 9.36
CA ARG A 33 -9.06 10.03 8.88
C ARG A 33 -9.38 10.21 7.41
N ILE A 34 -9.67 9.09 6.75
CA ILE A 34 -10.09 9.08 5.35
C ILE A 34 -11.59 9.29 5.27
N TYR A 35 -11.98 10.18 4.36
CA TYR A 35 -13.36 10.49 3.97
C TYR A 35 -13.53 10.16 2.49
N LEU A 36 -14.66 9.56 2.15
CA LEU A 36 -15.05 9.28 0.79
C LEU A 36 -16.34 10.04 0.47
N HIS A 37 -16.34 10.75 -0.65
CA HIS A 37 -17.51 11.39 -1.21
C HIS A 37 -17.84 10.70 -2.53
N SER A 38 -19.05 10.18 -2.65
CA SER A 38 -19.52 9.50 -3.86
C SER A 38 -20.79 10.15 -4.37
N GLY A 39 -20.90 10.31 -5.68
CA GLY A 39 -22.08 10.88 -6.29
C GLY A 39 -21.90 11.43 -7.69
N THR A 40 -22.81 12.30 -8.09
CA THR A 40 -22.80 13.01 -9.37
C THR A 40 -22.71 14.52 -9.12
N LEU A 41 -22.53 15.29 -10.19
CA LEU A 41 -22.50 16.75 -10.08
C LEU A 41 -23.81 17.29 -9.48
N GLY A 42 -23.72 17.79 -8.25
CA GLY A 42 -24.84 18.36 -7.52
C GLY A 42 -25.47 17.45 -6.46
N SER A 43 -25.12 16.16 -6.41
CA SER A 43 -25.66 15.21 -5.41
C SER A 43 -24.54 14.31 -4.88
N TRP A 44 -24.21 14.42 -3.60
CA TRP A 44 -23.09 13.73 -2.97
C TRP A 44 -23.50 13.01 -1.69
N THR A 45 -22.96 11.83 -1.50
CA THR A 45 -23.01 11.08 -0.25
C THR A 45 -21.62 11.08 0.38
N GLU A 46 -21.53 11.40 1.66
CA GLU A 46 -20.30 11.41 2.41
C GLU A 46 -20.21 10.18 3.33
N GLN A 47 -19.11 9.48 3.26
CA GLN A 47 -18.72 8.45 4.22
C GLN A 47 -17.53 8.94 5.03
N THR A 48 -17.72 9.01 6.35
CA THR A 48 -16.76 9.59 7.26
C THR A 48 -16.00 8.54 8.04
N GLY A 49 -14.70 8.82 8.30
CA GLY A 49 -13.92 8.02 9.24
C GLY A 49 -13.70 6.58 8.81
N LEU A 50 -13.54 6.32 7.52
CA LEU A 50 -13.27 4.99 6.97
C LEU A 50 -11.99 4.36 7.55
N SER A 51 -11.00 5.18 7.88
CA SER A 51 -9.75 4.73 8.52
C SER A 51 -9.70 5.07 9.99
N GLY A 52 -8.78 4.47 10.73
CA GLY A 52 -8.29 4.98 12.01
C GLY A 52 -7.63 6.36 11.86
N GLY A 53 -7.27 7.00 12.97
CA GLY A 53 -6.46 8.23 12.94
C GLY A 53 -5.08 8.01 12.34
N SER A 54 -4.41 9.10 11.96
CA SER A 54 -3.07 9.09 11.34
C SER A 54 -3.02 8.51 9.92
N ALA A 55 -4.11 8.53 9.18
CA ALA A 55 -4.13 8.20 7.75
C ALA A 55 -3.77 9.44 6.91
N HIS A 56 -2.90 9.26 5.93
CA HIS A 56 -2.37 10.31 5.07
C HIS A 56 -2.34 9.87 3.62
N TRP A 57 -2.41 10.82 2.69
CA TRP A 57 -2.29 10.63 1.25
C TRP A 57 -3.12 9.44 0.75
N PRO A 58 -4.46 9.48 0.90
CA PRO A 58 -5.30 8.44 0.36
C PRO A 58 -5.30 8.48 -1.17
N THR A 59 -5.42 7.31 -1.78
CA THR A 59 -5.68 7.15 -3.21
C THR A 59 -6.87 6.24 -3.41
N VAL A 60 -7.58 6.41 -4.52
CA VAL A 60 -8.81 5.67 -4.83
C VAL A 60 -8.80 5.17 -6.26
N ASP A 61 -9.25 3.93 -6.46
CA ASP A 61 -9.57 3.39 -7.78
C ASP A 61 -10.76 2.43 -7.67
N VAL A 62 -11.33 2.00 -8.81
CA VAL A 62 -12.47 1.10 -8.88
C VAL A 62 -12.13 -0.12 -9.73
N ASP A 63 -12.63 -1.28 -9.32
CA ASP A 63 -12.49 -2.51 -10.09
C ASP A 63 -13.57 -2.66 -11.18
N SER A 64 -13.53 -3.73 -11.95
CA SER A 64 -14.46 -4.01 -13.04
C SER A 64 -15.92 -4.18 -12.58
N ASN A 65 -16.18 -4.32 -11.29
CA ASN A 65 -17.49 -4.44 -10.66
C ASN A 65 -17.94 -3.14 -9.97
N ASP A 66 -17.25 -2.03 -10.23
CA ASP A 66 -17.48 -0.73 -9.58
C ASP A 66 -17.24 -0.75 -8.04
N ALA A 67 -16.53 -1.76 -7.54
CA ALA A 67 -16.13 -1.73 -6.14
C ALA A 67 -15.01 -0.70 -5.93
N VAL A 68 -15.10 0.05 -4.84
CA VAL A 68 -14.15 1.10 -4.51
C VAL A 68 -13.01 0.53 -3.68
N HIS A 69 -11.80 0.85 -4.08
CA HIS A 69 -10.56 0.48 -3.43
C HIS A 69 -9.85 1.74 -2.96
N ILE A 70 -9.34 1.73 -1.74
CA ILE A 70 -8.62 2.86 -1.15
C ILE A 70 -7.30 2.36 -0.58
N SER A 71 -6.21 3.00 -0.96
CA SER A 71 -4.95 2.88 -0.24
C SER A 71 -4.60 4.17 0.48
N TYR A 72 -3.82 4.09 1.53
CA TYR A 72 -3.35 5.25 2.26
C TYR A 72 -2.11 4.90 3.10
N HIS A 73 -1.39 5.95 3.47
CA HIS A 73 -0.26 5.86 4.35
C HIS A 73 -0.71 5.96 5.81
N LEU A 74 -0.25 5.06 6.66
CA LEU A 74 -0.40 5.18 8.11
C LEU A 74 0.77 6.00 8.67
N GLY A 75 0.45 7.09 9.39
CA GLY A 75 1.43 7.99 10.00
C GLY A 75 2.11 7.45 11.26
N ASN A 76 2.44 6.17 11.27
CA ASN A 76 3.25 5.53 12.29
C ASN A 76 4.76 5.70 12.01
N THR A 77 5.60 5.13 12.85
CA THR A 77 7.06 5.20 12.69
C THR A 77 7.54 4.55 11.38
N GLN A 78 6.86 3.50 10.94
CA GLN A 78 7.22 2.70 9.77
C GLN A 78 6.64 3.23 8.47
N LYS A 79 5.59 4.06 8.53
CA LYS A 79 4.94 4.61 7.33
C LYS A 79 4.30 3.54 6.46
N ASP A 80 3.52 2.68 7.07
CA ASP A 80 2.91 1.53 6.41
C ASP A 80 1.92 1.94 5.33
N VAL A 81 1.85 1.15 4.26
CA VAL A 81 0.81 1.25 3.24
C VAL A 81 -0.38 0.40 3.69
N MET A 82 -1.50 1.06 3.86
CA MET A 82 -2.77 0.45 4.24
C MET A 82 -3.70 0.36 3.04
N TYR A 83 -4.56 -0.64 3.04
CA TYR A 83 -5.53 -0.88 1.99
C TYR A 83 -6.88 -1.30 2.56
N MET A 84 -7.95 -0.90 1.88
CA MET A 84 -9.32 -1.28 2.20
C MET A 84 -10.20 -1.21 0.95
N THR A 85 -11.30 -1.98 0.94
CA THR A 85 -12.23 -2.04 -0.18
C THR A 85 -13.66 -2.35 0.28
N ASN A 86 -14.65 -2.04 -0.55
CA ASN A 86 -16.04 -2.43 -0.37
C ASN A 86 -16.48 -3.56 -1.33
N ALA A 87 -15.56 -4.27 -1.98
CA ALA A 87 -15.85 -5.33 -2.95
C ALA A 87 -16.75 -6.46 -2.42
N SER A 88 -16.78 -6.68 -1.10
CA SER A 88 -17.72 -7.63 -0.47
C SER A 88 -19.12 -7.08 -0.19
N GLY A 89 -19.45 -5.87 -0.67
CA GLY A 89 -20.70 -5.15 -0.39
C GLY A 89 -20.65 -4.32 0.91
N SER A 90 -19.57 -4.41 1.66
CA SER A 90 -19.29 -3.57 2.84
C SER A 90 -17.80 -3.27 2.95
N TRP A 91 -17.44 -2.16 3.61
CA TRP A 91 -16.04 -1.81 3.79
C TRP A 91 -15.31 -2.87 4.62
N SER A 92 -14.18 -3.33 4.10
CA SER A 92 -13.25 -4.17 4.83
C SER A 92 -12.59 -3.39 5.97
N SER A 93 -12.06 -4.09 6.97
CA SER A 93 -11.07 -3.48 7.86
C SER A 93 -9.83 -3.12 7.05
N ALA A 94 -9.18 -2.01 7.40
CA ALA A 94 -7.93 -1.64 6.75
C ALA A 94 -6.83 -2.66 7.08
N THR A 95 -6.16 -3.14 6.05
CA THR A 95 -5.09 -4.14 6.14
C THR A 95 -3.76 -3.53 5.71
N MET A 96 -2.69 -3.78 6.44
CA MET A 96 -1.34 -3.41 6.03
C MET A 96 -0.91 -4.31 4.87
N ILE A 97 -0.56 -3.71 3.74
CA ILE A 97 -0.11 -4.44 2.54
C ILE A 97 1.37 -4.26 2.26
N ALA A 98 1.97 -3.20 2.77
CA ALA A 98 3.43 -3.01 2.79
C ALA A 98 3.83 -2.31 4.09
N GLY A 99 4.87 -2.80 4.72
CA GLY A 99 5.56 -2.10 5.81
C GLY A 99 6.62 -1.17 5.22
N TYR A 100 6.65 0.06 5.69
CA TYR A 100 7.51 1.15 5.21
C TYR A 100 7.14 1.75 3.85
N GLY A 101 7.30 3.05 3.73
CA GLY A 101 7.37 3.75 2.46
C GLY A 101 6.05 4.17 1.83
N GLY A 102 4.99 4.32 2.61
CA GLY A 102 3.70 4.83 2.09
C GLY A 102 3.65 6.31 1.70
N TRP A 103 4.78 7.00 1.67
CA TRP A 103 4.85 8.42 1.34
C TRP A 103 4.50 8.67 -0.13
N GLY A 104 3.37 9.33 -0.37
CA GLY A 104 2.98 9.70 -1.73
C GLY A 104 2.77 8.50 -2.65
N SER A 105 2.38 7.34 -2.11
CA SER A 105 1.96 6.20 -2.93
C SER A 105 0.73 6.58 -3.74
N ASP A 106 0.62 5.96 -4.89
CA ASP A 106 -0.55 6.00 -5.75
C ASP A 106 -1.15 4.60 -5.86
N MET A 107 -2.27 4.44 -6.53
CA MET A 107 -2.87 3.13 -6.77
C MET A 107 -3.51 3.10 -8.15
N THR A 108 -3.41 1.97 -8.82
CA THR A 108 -4.18 1.71 -10.04
C THR A 108 -4.60 0.25 -10.10
N ILE A 109 -5.72 -0.01 -10.78
CA ILE A 109 -6.30 -1.35 -10.97
C ILE A 109 -6.28 -1.65 -12.47
N ASP A 110 -5.81 -2.84 -12.85
CA ASP A 110 -5.78 -3.26 -14.25
C ASP A 110 -7.09 -3.96 -14.67
N ALA A 111 -7.19 -4.32 -15.95
CA ALA A 111 -8.36 -5.00 -16.51
C ALA A 111 -8.61 -6.42 -15.95
N ASN A 112 -7.69 -6.97 -15.17
CA ASN A 112 -7.85 -8.24 -14.45
C ASN A 112 -8.21 -8.02 -12.97
N ASP A 113 -8.50 -6.78 -12.59
CA ASP A 113 -8.72 -6.34 -11.22
C ASP A 113 -7.49 -6.54 -10.30
N ASP A 114 -6.30 -6.64 -10.89
CA ASP A 114 -5.06 -6.64 -10.13
C ASP A 114 -4.70 -5.20 -9.72
N ILE A 115 -4.39 -5.01 -8.44
CA ILE A 115 -4.11 -3.71 -7.84
C ILE A 115 -2.60 -3.50 -7.76
N PHE A 116 -2.15 -2.34 -8.20
CA PHE A 116 -0.74 -1.94 -8.22
C PHE A 116 -0.57 -0.67 -7.41
N ILE A 117 0.32 -0.72 -6.42
CA ILE A 117 0.59 0.40 -5.52
C ILE A 117 2.10 0.64 -5.49
N PRO A 118 2.61 1.67 -6.19
CA PRO A 118 4.01 2.07 -6.06
C PRO A 118 4.24 2.64 -4.66
N ASN A 119 5.32 2.24 -4.03
CA ASN A 119 5.71 2.71 -2.71
C ASN A 119 7.24 2.74 -2.58
N ILE A 120 7.74 3.39 -1.55
CA ILE A 120 9.18 3.45 -1.27
C ILE A 120 9.59 2.22 -0.45
N ALA A 121 10.71 1.59 -0.83
CA ALA A 121 11.27 0.47 -0.09
C ALA A 121 11.73 0.89 1.33
N PRO A 122 11.83 -0.06 2.27
CA PRO A 122 12.48 0.19 3.55
C PRO A 122 13.88 0.80 3.37
N GLY A 123 14.18 1.85 4.13
CA GLY A 123 15.44 2.59 3.99
C GLY A 123 15.37 3.83 3.11
N PHE A 124 14.21 4.14 2.51
CA PHE A 124 13.93 5.37 1.73
C PHE A 124 14.78 5.56 0.46
N SER A 125 15.23 4.46 -0.16
CA SER A 125 16.15 4.55 -1.30
C SER A 125 15.60 4.01 -2.61
N ASP A 126 14.67 3.06 -2.58
CA ASP A 126 14.26 2.34 -3.77
C ASP A 126 12.75 2.42 -4.02
N LEU A 127 12.37 2.44 -5.30
CA LEU A 127 10.98 2.32 -5.71
C LEU A 127 10.55 0.84 -5.62
N GLN A 128 9.49 0.59 -4.88
CA GLN A 128 8.80 -0.71 -4.84
C GLN A 128 7.46 -0.66 -5.54
N LEU A 129 6.99 -1.81 -5.98
CA LEU A 129 5.63 -2.01 -6.45
C LEU A 129 4.97 -3.12 -5.60
N THR A 130 4.02 -2.74 -4.78
CA THR A 130 3.15 -3.68 -4.08
C THR A 130 1.99 -4.06 -4.99
N THR A 131 1.74 -5.36 -5.14
CA THR A 131 0.65 -5.89 -5.97
C THR A 131 -0.30 -6.67 -5.09
N VAL A 132 -1.60 -6.41 -5.21
CA VAL A 132 -2.67 -7.19 -4.59
C VAL A 132 -3.46 -7.83 -5.72
N LYS A 133 -3.53 -9.16 -5.74
CA LYS A 133 -4.31 -9.90 -6.73
C LYS A 133 -5.80 -9.75 -6.42
N GLY A 134 -6.54 -9.30 -7.42
CA GLY A 134 -7.91 -8.86 -7.28
C GLY A 134 -8.97 -9.93 -7.46
N SER A 135 -10.15 -9.45 -7.37
CA SER A 135 -11.51 -9.97 -7.60
C SER A 135 -11.92 -11.27 -6.91
N GLY A 136 -12.76 -11.15 -5.89
CA GLY A 136 -13.67 -12.21 -5.41
C GLY A 136 -13.07 -13.40 -4.68
N GLN A 137 -11.78 -13.55 -4.71
CA GLN A 137 -10.99 -14.53 -3.98
C GLN A 137 -10.07 -13.76 -3.04
N GLY A 138 -10.31 -13.68 -1.79
CA GLY A 138 -9.62 -12.91 -0.76
C GLY A 138 -8.22 -12.38 -1.11
N LEU A 139 -7.87 -11.24 -0.57
CA LEU A 139 -6.59 -10.54 -0.80
C LEU A 139 -5.42 -11.52 -0.77
N THR A 140 -4.79 -11.76 -1.90
CA THR A 140 -3.53 -12.51 -1.98
C THR A 140 -2.41 -11.53 -2.26
N ALA A 141 -1.97 -10.78 -1.24
CA ALA A 141 -0.75 -10.00 -1.38
C ALA A 141 0.41 -10.95 -1.65
N LEU A 142 1.17 -10.68 -2.69
CA LEU A 142 2.42 -11.39 -2.90
C LEU A 142 3.34 -11.06 -1.71
N PRO A 143 4.03 -12.07 -1.14
CA PRO A 143 4.97 -11.80 -0.07
C PRO A 143 6.07 -10.86 -0.55
N ILE A 144 6.37 -9.86 0.25
CA ILE A 144 7.50 -8.95 0.04
C ILE A 144 8.64 -9.41 0.94
N TYR A 145 9.79 -9.60 0.36
CA TYR A 145 11.00 -9.98 1.06
C TYR A 145 11.91 -8.77 1.25
N ASP A 146 12.32 -8.54 2.47
CA ASP A 146 13.30 -7.53 2.84
C ASP A 146 14.47 -8.17 3.58
N ILE A 147 15.66 -7.54 3.54
CA ILE A 147 16.86 -8.07 4.17
C ILE A 147 17.62 -6.98 4.92
N SER A 148 18.06 -7.31 6.13
CA SER A 148 18.87 -6.43 6.96
C SER A 148 20.00 -7.22 7.63
N PRO A 149 21.21 -6.69 7.66
CA PRO A 149 21.71 -5.51 6.97
C PRO A 149 21.67 -5.67 5.44
N MET A 150 21.97 -4.59 4.72
CA MET A 150 22.03 -4.62 3.25
C MET A 150 23.09 -5.62 2.79
N LEU A 151 22.79 -6.35 1.71
CA LEU A 151 23.72 -7.29 1.10
C LEU A 151 24.99 -6.58 0.61
N PRO A 152 26.14 -7.24 0.62
CA PRO A 152 27.36 -6.66 0.06
C PRO A 152 27.26 -6.42 -1.44
N ASP A 153 28.02 -5.46 -1.92
CA ASP A 153 28.07 -5.09 -3.34
C ASP A 153 28.25 -6.30 -4.26
N GLY A 154 27.48 -6.32 -5.33
CA GLY A 154 27.45 -7.42 -6.29
C GLY A 154 26.42 -8.50 -5.96
N LEU A 155 25.80 -8.50 -4.78
CA LEU A 155 24.66 -9.35 -4.46
C LEU A 155 23.37 -8.54 -4.42
N SER A 156 22.28 -9.16 -4.86
CA SER A 156 20.94 -8.59 -4.77
C SER A 156 19.93 -9.65 -4.35
N MET A 157 18.89 -9.24 -3.64
CA MET A 157 17.76 -10.07 -3.31
C MET A 157 16.56 -9.70 -4.19
N ASN A 158 15.95 -10.69 -4.78
CA ASN A 158 14.66 -10.51 -5.45
C ASN A 158 13.56 -10.37 -4.38
N TRP A 159 13.03 -9.19 -4.24
CA TRP A 159 12.03 -8.86 -3.23
C TRP A 159 10.68 -9.60 -3.39
N ARG A 160 10.43 -10.24 -4.56
CA ARG A 160 9.19 -11.02 -4.80
C ARG A 160 9.27 -12.47 -4.37
N ASN A 161 10.45 -13.05 -4.33
CA ASN A 161 10.63 -14.48 -4.04
C ASN A 161 11.77 -14.79 -3.06
N GLY A 162 12.46 -13.74 -2.58
CA GLY A 162 13.56 -13.88 -1.62
C GLY A 162 14.86 -14.49 -2.18
N THR A 163 14.94 -14.72 -3.49
CA THR A 163 16.16 -15.29 -4.09
C THR A 163 17.29 -14.28 -4.03
N ILE A 164 18.41 -14.67 -3.45
CA ILE A 164 19.66 -13.88 -3.46
C ILE A 164 20.49 -14.37 -4.65
N SER A 165 20.97 -13.43 -5.46
CA SER A 165 21.77 -13.70 -6.66
C SER A 165 22.84 -12.64 -6.87
N GLY A 166 23.79 -12.92 -7.75
CA GLY A 166 24.89 -12.03 -8.09
C GLY A 166 26.25 -12.61 -7.74
N THR A 167 27.30 -11.82 -7.96
CA THR A 167 28.68 -12.16 -7.61
C THR A 167 29.21 -11.07 -6.66
N PRO A 168 29.53 -11.41 -5.42
CA PRO A 168 30.03 -10.42 -4.48
C PRO A 168 31.37 -9.85 -4.96
N THR A 169 31.57 -8.57 -4.78
CA THR A 169 32.80 -7.86 -5.21
C THR A 169 33.76 -7.61 -4.07
N GLN A 170 33.38 -7.91 -2.83
CA GLN A 170 34.19 -7.70 -1.63
C GLN A 170 34.06 -8.88 -0.67
N ALA A 171 35.12 -9.13 0.08
CA ALA A 171 35.09 -10.10 1.17
C ALA A 171 34.15 -9.62 2.29
N LEU A 172 33.47 -10.55 2.92
CA LEU A 172 32.58 -10.30 4.06
C LEU A 172 32.92 -11.23 5.20
N ALA A 173 33.21 -10.69 6.37
CA ALA A 173 33.31 -11.49 7.60
C ALA A 173 31.94 -12.12 7.92
N ASN A 174 31.92 -13.15 8.77
CA ASN A 174 30.67 -13.76 9.22
C ASN A 174 29.64 -12.71 9.63
N THR A 175 28.65 -12.47 8.79
CA THR A 175 27.60 -11.49 9.02
C THR A 175 26.25 -12.18 9.01
N THR A 176 25.47 -11.96 10.06
CA THR A 176 24.11 -12.50 10.14
C THR A 176 23.13 -11.52 9.49
N PHE A 177 22.35 -12.04 8.56
CA PHE A 177 21.27 -11.31 7.87
C PHE A 177 19.92 -11.78 8.40
N THR A 178 19.01 -10.84 8.57
CA THR A 178 17.60 -11.12 8.86
C THR A 178 16.80 -10.89 7.60
N VAL A 179 16.08 -11.89 7.13
CA VAL A 179 15.09 -11.76 6.06
C VAL A 179 13.73 -11.58 6.70
N THR A 180 13.05 -10.51 6.32
CA THR A 180 11.68 -10.22 6.75
C THR A 180 10.74 -10.46 5.58
N VAL A 181 9.71 -11.25 5.80
CA VAL A 181 8.65 -11.52 4.81
C VAL A 181 7.36 -10.89 5.32
N THR A 182 6.82 -9.98 4.52
CA THR A 182 5.52 -9.34 4.81
C THR A 182 4.49 -9.80 3.80
N ALA A 183 3.38 -10.36 4.26
CA ALA A 183 2.25 -10.75 3.44
C ALA A 183 0.95 -10.49 4.21
N LEU A 184 0.03 -9.69 3.63
CA LEU A 184 -1.29 -9.38 4.22
C LEU A 184 -1.24 -8.98 5.71
N GLY A 185 -0.28 -8.13 6.07
CA GLY A 185 -0.11 -7.68 7.46
C GLY A 185 0.56 -8.70 8.39
N THR A 186 0.87 -9.89 7.90
CA THR A 186 1.66 -10.88 8.65
C THR A 186 3.14 -10.68 8.35
N ILE A 187 3.94 -10.57 9.41
CA ILE A 187 5.39 -10.45 9.33
C ILE A 187 6.01 -11.73 9.86
N THR A 188 6.87 -12.34 9.05
CA THR A 188 7.68 -13.50 9.46
C THR A 188 9.16 -13.18 9.22
N GLN A 189 10.02 -13.58 10.14
CA GLN A 189 11.46 -13.35 10.02
C GLN A 189 12.25 -14.66 10.10
N GLY A 190 13.31 -14.71 9.31
CA GLY A 190 14.31 -15.77 9.36
C GLY A 190 15.72 -15.18 9.29
N THR A 191 16.71 -15.89 9.78
CA THR A 191 18.10 -15.43 9.74
C THR A 191 19.00 -16.44 9.04
N PHE A 192 20.06 -15.94 8.38
CA PHE A 192 21.15 -16.74 7.87
C PHE A 192 22.47 -15.99 8.04
N THR A 193 23.59 -16.72 8.02
CA THR A 193 24.92 -16.11 8.10
C THR A 193 25.63 -16.30 6.77
N LEU A 194 26.23 -15.23 6.26
CA LEU A 194 27.03 -15.22 5.05
C LEU A 194 28.49 -14.89 5.39
N HIS A 195 29.39 -15.63 4.76
CA HIS A 195 30.83 -15.37 4.75
C HIS A 195 31.33 -15.41 3.31
N ILE A 196 32.15 -14.45 2.92
CA ILE A 196 32.70 -14.32 1.56
C ILE A 196 34.23 -14.16 1.72
N THR A 197 34.97 -15.09 1.11
CA THR A 197 36.44 -15.09 1.11
C THR A 197 37.02 -14.41 -0.11
#